data_262800f930f5991c21bc03ecbba3da27
#
_entry.id   262800f930f5991c21bc03ecbba3da27
#
_cell.length_a   1.000
_cell.length_b   1.000
_cell.length_c   1.000
_cell.angle_alpha   90.00
_cell.angle_beta   90.00
_cell.angle_gamma   90.00
#
_symmetry.space_group_name_H-M   'P 1'
#
loop_
_entity.id
_entity.type
_entity.pdbx_description
1 polymer ?
#
loop_
_entity_poly.entity_id
_entity_poly.type
_entity_poly.pdbx_seq_one_letter_code
_entity_poly.pdbx_strand_id
1 'polypeptide(L)'
;MPIDGGLSPLSQAPDDLPAEQCDFWNRWAKHAIEAGTLNERTEAGWRLLCELESLKREWAATLREQGATFVIIRPDMDGGGHPEVKAHPLVSKLLVVTNKVDALMGRFMLTAFGKPATGGRVKPQTASKWAAVAGA
;
A
#
# COMPACT_ATOMS: atom_id res chain seq x y z
N MET A 1 14.80 26.19 -11.29
CA MET A 1 15.18 24.91 -11.80
C MET A 1 16.59 24.52 -11.33
N PRO A 2 16.71 23.41 -10.69
CA PRO A 2 18.04 22.99 -10.26
C PRO A 2 18.88 22.62 -11.47
N ILE A 3 20.03 23.16 -11.47
CA ILE A 3 20.93 22.95 -12.57
C ILE A 3 21.94 21.87 -12.23
N ASP A 4 22.01 21.56 -10.96
CA ASP A 4 22.96 20.64 -10.40
C ASP A 4 22.53 19.19 -10.59
N GLY A 5 22.44 18.76 -11.82
CA GLY A 5 22.06 17.40 -12.12
C GLY A 5 20.57 17.18 -12.24
N GLY A 6 19.77 18.25 -12.17
CA GLY A 6 18.35 18.15 -12.38
C GLY A 6 17.59 17.45 -11.28
N LEU A 7 18.17 17.31 -10.10
CA LEU A 7 17.47 16.70 -8.98
C LEU A 7 16.38 17.61 -8.45
N SER A 8 15.18 17.06 -8.37
CA SER A 8 14.05 17.78 -7.77
C SER A 8 14.24 17.87 -6.26
N PRO A 9 13.82 19.00 -5.64
CA PRO A 9 13.78 19.04 -4.17
C PRO A 9 12.92 17.93 -3.56
N LEU A 10 11.98 17.41 -4.34
CA LEU A 10 11.12 16.32 -3.88
C LEU A 10 11.83 14.97 -3.82
N SER A 11 13.07 14.87 -4.28
CA SER A 11 13.83 13.63 -4.18
C SER A 11 14.19 13.26 -2.76
N GLN A 12 14.13 14.22 -1.84
CA GLN A 12 14.40 14.01 -0.43
C GLN A 12 13.18 14.29 0.41
N ALA A 13 13.01 13.52 1.47
CA ALA A 13 11.89 13.71 2.38
C ALA A 13 12.00 15.06 3.08
N PRO A 14 10.86 15.75 3.29
CA PRO A 14 10.86 16.99 4.07
C PRO A 14 11.23 16.71 5.53
N ASP A 15 11.76 17.73 6.19
CA ASP A 15 12.20 17.60 7.57
C ASP A 15 11.06 17.32 8.56
N ASP A 16 9.85 17.72 8.22
CA ASP A 16 8.68 17.51 9.06
C ASP A 16 8.08 16.11 8.98
N LEU A 17 8.63 15.26 8.12
CA LEU A 17 8.10 13.93 7.93
C LEU A 17 8.65 12.97 9.00
N PRO A 18 7.80 12.11 9.60
CA PRO A 18 8.29 11.09 10.54
C PRO A 18 9.33 10.18 9.91
N ALA A 19 10.25 9.68 10.72
CA ALA A 19 11.38 8.90 10.23
C ALA A 19 10.97 7.67 9.42
N GLU A 20 9.91 6.99 9.85
CA GLU A 20 9.43 5.79 9.15
C GLU A 20 8.94 6.10 7.74
N GLN A 21 8.40 7.30 7.57
CA GLN A 21 7.91 7.74 6.27
C GLN A 21 9.03 8.26 5.39
N CYS A 22 10.10 8.77 6.00
CA CYS A 22 11.26 9.24 5.24
C CYS A 22 11.93 8.14 4.46
N ASP A 23 12.01 6.94 5.04
CA ASP A 23 12.65 5.81 4.36
C ASP A 23 11.96 5.48 3.05
N PHE A 24 10.64 5.42 3.07
CA PHE A 24 9.88 5.15 1.85
C PHE A 24 10.08 6.28 0.84
N TRP A 25 9.96 7.52 1.30
CA TRP A 25 10.12 8.68 0.44
C TRP A 25 11.48 8.66 -0.25
N ASN A 26 12.55 8.56 0.54
CA ASN A 26 13.90 8.64 0.00
C ASN A 26 14.23 7.48 -0.95
N ARG A 27 13.60 6.35 -0.72
CA ARG A 27 13.83 5.18 -1.56
C ARG A 27 13.12 5.28 -2.90
N TRP A 28 11.91 5.80 -2.94
CA TRP A 28 11.06 5.70 -4.11
C TRP A 28 10.84 7.01 -4.85
N ALA A 29 11.12 8.14 -4.22
CA ALA A 29 10.82 9.44 -4.83
C ALA A 29 11.50 9.62 -6.18
N LYS A 30 12.74 9.17 -6.31
CA LYS A 30 13.47 9.29 -7.57
C LYS A 30 12.75 8.59 -8.72
N HIS A 31 12.23 7.40 -8.44
CA HIS A 31 11.51 6.64 -9.46
C HIS A 31 10.23 7.34 -9.88
N ALA A 32 9.50 7.90 -8.94
CA ALA A 32 8.27 8.63 -9.25
C ALA A 32 8.56 9.92 -10.00
N ILE A 33 9.65 10.60 -9.65
CA ILE A 33 10.07 11.81 -10.36
C ILE A 33 10.46 11.47 -11.80
N GLU A 34 11.23 10.42 -11.99
CA GLU A 34 11.62 9.96 -13.32
C GLU A 34 10.40 9.56 -14.15
N ALA A 35 9.41 8.96 -13.53
CA ALA A 35 8.17 8.60 -14.21
C ALA A 35 7.27 9.80 -14.50
N GLY A 36 7.62 10.97 -13.94
CA GLY A 36 6.80 12.17 -14.12
C GLY A 36 5.56 12.21 -13.24
N THR A 37 5.46 11.30 -12.27
CA THR A 37 4.27 11.21 -11.43
C THR A 37 4.39 11.97 -10.12
N LEU A 38 5.60 12.21 -9.64
CA LEU A 38 5.80 13.01 -8.44
C LEU A 38 6.26 14.40 -8.81
N ASN A 39 5.45 15.39 -8.48
CA ASN A 39 5.72 16.81 -8.71
C ASN A 39 4.95 17.61 -7.66
N GLU A 40 5.01 18.92 -7.76
CA GLU A 40 4.35 19.79 -6.79
C GLU A 40 2.84 19.55 -6.69
N ARG A 41 2.22 19.18 -7.80
CA ARG A 41 0.77 18.94 -7.82
C ARG A 41 0.39 17.63 -7.14
N THR A 42 1.28 16.66 -7.15
CA THR A 42 1.00 15.34 -6.63
C THR A 42 1.67 15.08 -5.29
N GLU A 43 2.36 16.06 -4.74
CA GLU A 43 3.08 15.89 -3.49
C GLU A 43 2.17 15.46 -2.34
N ALA A 44 0.97 16.02 -2.24
CA ALA A 44 0.04 15.63 -1.19
C ALA A 44 -0.32 14.16 -1.25
N GLY A 45 -0.54 13.64 -2.46
CA GLY A 45 -0.79 12.21 -2.66
C GLY A 45 0.42 11.36 -2.31
N TRP A 46 1.61 11.86 -2.59
CA TRP A 46 2.85 11.18 -2.24
C TRP A 46 3.02 11.09 -0.72
N ARG A 47 2.74 12.18 -0.01
CA ARG A 47 2.77 12.19 1.46
C ARG A 47 1.78 11.18 2.02
N LEU A 48 0.59 11.11 1.45
CA LEU A 48 -0.41 10.13 1.86
C LEU A 48 0.10 8.72 1.63
N LEU A 49 0.72 8.44 0.49
CA LEU A 49 1.28 7.12 0.22
C LEU A 49 2.34 6.74 1.26
N CYS A 50 3.23 7.67 1.59
CA CYS A 50 4.27 7.41 2.60
C CYS A 50 3.63 7.11 3.96
N GLU A 51 2.61 7.85 4.33
CA GLU A 51 1.90 7.64 5.58
C GLU A 51 1.20 6.29 5.62
N LEU A 52 0.48 5.95 4.57
CA LEU A 52 -0.23 4.68 4.50
C LEU A 52 0.72 3.48 4.46
N GLU A 53 1.85 3.62 3.78
CA GLU A 53 2.86 2.55 3.75
C GLU A 53 3.44 2.32 5.14
N SER A 54 3.71 3.40 5.88
CA SER A 54 4.17 3.30 7.26
C SER A 54 3.13 2.62 8.15
N LEU A 55 1.88 2.99 8.01
CA LEU A 55 0.78 2.42 8.77
C LEU A 55 0.60 0.93 8.44
N LYS A 56 0.70 0.59 7.17
CA LYS A 56 0.63 -0.80 6.72
C LYS A 56 1.71 -1.65 7.40
N ARG A 57 2.93 -1.16 7.44
CA ARG A 57 4.04 -1.87 8.08
C ARG A 57 3.82 -2.05 9.57
N GLU A 58 3.34 -1.01 10.24
CA GLU A 58 3.05 -1.05 11.66
C GLU A 58 1.98 -2.09 11.99
N TRP A 59 0.88 -2.07 11.25
CA TRP A 59 -0.20 -3.03 11.46
C TRP A 59 0.21 -4.46 11.11
N ALA A 60 1.00 -4.63 10.06
CA ALA A 60 1.51 -5.96 9.72
C ALA A 60 2.41 -6.49 10.81
N ALA A 61 3.24 -5.65 11.40
CA ALA A 61 4.09 -6.04 12.51
C ALA A 61 3.27 -6.44 13.73
N THR A 62 2.23 -5.67 14.04
CA THR A 62 1.33 -5.97 15.15
C THR A 62 0.66 -7.34 14.97
N LEU A 63 0.19 -7.62 13.75
CA LEU A 63 -0.43 -8.91 13.47
C LEU A 63 0.55 -10.07 13.55
N ARG A 64 1.80 -9.86 13.13
CA ARG A 64 2.82 -10.90 13.28
C ARG A 64 3.09 -11.23 14.75
N GLU A 65 3.00 -10.21 15.60
CA GLU A 65 3.26 -10.35 17.02
C GLU A 65 2.06 -10.96 17.76
N GLN A 66 0.86 -10.50 17.43
CA GLN A 66 -0.37 -10.89 18.14
C GLN A 66 -1.13 -12.01 17.47
N GLY A 67 -0.85 -12.29 16.21
CA GLY A 67 -1.60 -13.27 15.44
C GLY A 67 -2.83 -12.66 14.78
N ALA A 68 -3.24 -13.29 13.69
CA ALA A 68 -4.39 -12.81 12.91
C ALA A 68 -5.74 -13.20 13.50
N THR A 69 -5.73 -14.12 14.45
CA THR A 69 -6.96 -14.59 15.10
C THR A 69 -6.74 -14.68 16.60
N PHE A 70 -7.83 -14.67 17.33
CA PHE A 70 -7.81 -14.88 18.77
C PHE A 70 -9.07 -15.66 19.16
N VAL A 71 -9.01 -16.27 20.34
CA VAL A 71 -10.12 -17.09 20.85
C VAL A 71 -10.81 -16.34 21.98
N ILE A 72 -12.12 -16.27 21.92
CA ILE A 72 -12.95 -15.78 23.01
C ILE A 72 -13.82 -16.92 23.51
N ILE A 73 -14.23 -16.83 24.75
CA ILE A 73 -15.15 -17.81 25.34
C ILE A 73 -16.52 -17.16 25.35
N ARG A 74 -17.44 -17.75 24.60
CA ARG A 74 -18.83 -17.32 24.60
C ARG A 74 -19.58 -18.08 25.65
N PRO A 75 -20.40 -17.43 26.50
CA PRO A 75 -21.20 -18.12 27.47
C PRO A 75 -22.35 -18.89 26.78
N ASP A 76 -22.58 -20.11 27.26
CA ASP A 76 -23.70 -20.93 26.80
C ASP A 76 -24.91 -20.68 27.68
N MET A 77 -26.09 -21.07 27.20
CA MET A 77 -27.30 -20.89 27.94
C MET A 77 -27.36 -21.76 29.21
N ASP A 78 -26.60 -22.84 29.23
CA ASP A 78 -26.55 -23.77 30.38
C ASP A 78 -25.47 -23.40 31.40
N GLY A 79 -24.85 -22.20 31.25
CA GLY A 79 -23.86 -21.74 32.19
C GLY A 79 -22.43 -22.14 31.84
N GLY A 80 -22.26 -22.97 30.84
CA GLY A 80 -20.91 -23.29 30.33
C GLY A 80 -20.38 -22.23 29.37
N GLY A 81 -19.32 -22.56 28.68
CA GLY A 81 -18.75 -21.69 27.67
C GLY A 81 -18.17 -22.50 26.51
N HIS A 82 -18.12 -21.91 25.37
CA HIS A 82 -17.49 -22.53 24.21
C HIS A 82 -16.51 -21.57 23.55
N PRO A 83 -15.42 -22.08 22.99
CA PRO A 83 -14.44 -21.22 22.29
C PRO A 83 -14.99 -20.77 20.96
N GLU A 84 -14.68 -19.53 20.62
CA GLU A 84 -15.02 -18.96 19.32
C GLU A 84 -13.78 -18.25 18.79
N VAL A 85 -13.41 -18.56 17.55
CA VAL A 85 -12.26 -17.93 16.89
C VAL A 85 -12.73 -16.67 16.23
N LYS A 86 -12.04 -15.58 16.52
CA LYS A 86 -12.31 -14.26 15.93
C LYS A 86 -11.11 -13.75 15.18
N ALA A 87 -11.36 -13.07 14.09
CA ALA A 87 -10.30 -12.37 13.38
C ALA A 87 -9.87 -11.13 14.18
N HIS A 88 -8.56 -10.88 14.18
CA HIS A 88 -8.05 -9.65 14.78
C HIS A 88 -8.62 -8.45 14.04
N PRO A 89 -9.06 -7.39 14.76
CA PRO A 89 -9.66 -6.23 14.11
C PRO A 89 -8.76 -5.57 13.05
N LEU A 90 -7.45 -5.67 13.20
CA LEU A 90 -6.53 -5.09 12.22
C LEU A 90 -6.49 -5.83 10.89
N VAL A 91 -7.01 -7.07 10.81
CA VAL A 91 -6.95 -7.83 9.56
C VAL A 91 -7.68 -7.10 8.44
N SER A 92 -8.93 -6.72 8.68
CA SER A 92 -9.70 -6.01 7.66
C SER A 92 -9.15 -4.61 7.39
N LYS A 93 -8.68 -3.92 8.43
CA LYS A 93 -8.08 -2.60 8.28
C LYS A 93 -6.81 -2.66 7.46
N LEU A 94 -5.97 -3.66 7.73
CA LEU A 94 -4.73 -3.85 6.97
C LEU A 94 -5.02 -4.14 5.51
N LEU A 95 -6.04 -4.94 5.23
CA LEU A 95 -6.42 -5.22 3.85
C LEU A 95 -6.83 -3.96 3.11
N VAL A 96 -7.63 -3.11 3.74
CA VAL A 96 -8.05 -1.84 3.15
C VAL A 96 -6.86 -0.94 2.88
N VAL A 97 -5.95 -0.80 3.86
CA VAL A 97 -4.75 0.03 3.69
C VAL A 97 -3.85 -0.55 2.59
N THR A 98 -3.66 -1.85 2.57
CA THR A 98 -2.84 -2.50 1.55
C THR A 98 -3.38 -2.20 0.15
N ASN A 99 -4.69 -2.30 -0.03
CA ASN A 99 -5.30 -1.99 -1.32
C ASN A 99 -5.11 -0.52 -1.72
N LYS A 100 -5.19 0.38 -0.75
CA LYS A 100 -4.96 1.80 -1.03
C LYS A 100 -3.51 2.08 -1.37
N VAL A 101 -2.57 1.44 -0.69
CA VAL A 101 -1.15 1.57 -0.99
C VAL A 101 -0.88 1.06 -2.41
N ASP A 102 -1.41 -0.10 -2.76
CA ASP A 102 -1.22 -0.66 -4.10
C ASP A 102 -1.78 0.27 -5.18
N ALA A 103 -2.95 0.83 -4.94
CA ALA A 103 -3.57 1.75 -5.90
C ALA A 103 -2.72 3.01 -6.07
N LEU A 104 -2.22 3.58 -4.96
CA LEU A 104 -1.38 4.76 -5.02
C LEU A 104 -0.03 4.46 -5.67
N MET A 105 0.57 3.33 -5.35
CA MET A 105 1.82 2.94 -6.01
C MET A 105 1.63 2.78 -7.52
N GLY A 106 0.50 2.25 -7.93
CA GLY A 106 0.17 2.17 -9.35
C GLY A 106 0.04 3.55 -9.99
N ARG A 107 -0.60 4.48 -9.31
CA ARG A 107 -0.75 5.85 -9.81
C ARG A 107 0.60 6.56 -9.96
N PHE A 108 1.53 6.28 -9.07
CA PHE A 108 2.88 6.83 -9.16
C PHE A 108 3.81 5.99 -10.04
N MET A 109 3.28 4.96 -10.66
CA MET A 109 4.02 4.07 -11.57
C MET A 109 5.21 3.38 -10.91
N LEU A 110 5.03 3.00 -9.66
CA LEU A 110 6.07 2.34 -8.89
C LEU A 110 5.99 0.82 -8.95
N THR A 111 4.96 0.29 -9.57
CA THR A 111 4.79 -1.15 -9.73
C THR A 111 4.70 -1.51 -11.21
N ALA A 112 4.98 -2.77 -11.50
CA ALA A 112 4.87 -3.25 -12.87
C ALA A 112 3.46 -3.10 -13.44
N PHE A 113 2.46 -3.22 -12.58
CA PHE A 113 1.07 -3.09 -12.99
C PHE A 113 0.67 -1.63 -13.21
N GLY A 114 1.38 -0.69 -12.60
CA GLY A 114 1.12 0.72 -12.78
C GLY A 114 1.78 1.30 -14.00
N LYS A 115 2.74 0.60 -14.59
CA LYS A 115 3.43 1.09 -15.78
C LYS A 115 2.59 0.87 -17.02
N PRO A 116 2.47 1.88 -17.88
CA PRO A 116 1.86 1.66 -19.18
C PRO A 116 2.67 0.61 -19.94
N ALA A 117 1.98 -0.33 -20.52
CA ALA A 117 2.64 -1.37 -21.30
C ALA A 117 3.22 -0.75 -22.57
N THR A 118 4.52 -0.79 -22.70
CA THR A 118 5.23 -0.25 -23.86
C THR A 118 4.95 -1.12 -25.06
N GLY A 119 4.08 -0.67 -25.95
CA GLY A 119 3.71 -1.46 -27.09
C GLY A 119 3.04 -2.76 -26.72
N GLY A 120 2.88 -2.99 -25.46
CA GLY A 120 2.29 -4.23 -25.00
C GLY A 120 0.78 -4.15 -25.03
N ARG A 121 0.20 -5.22 -25.41
CA ARG A 121 -1.23 -5.39 -25.33
C ARG A 121 -1.54 -6.43 -24.29
N VAL A 122 -0.92 -6.27 -23.16
CA VAL A 122 -1.12 -7.20 -22.07
C VAL A 122 -2.56 -7.15 -21.58
N LYS A 123 -3.14 -5.96 -21.63
CA LYS A 123 -4.49 -5.75 -21.15
C LYS A 123 -5.54 -6.64 -21.80
N PRO A 124 -5.62 -6.70 -23.13
CA PRO A 124 -6.62 -7.56 -23.76
C PRO A 124 -6.47 -9.01 -23.34
N GLN A 125 -5.25 -9.49 -23.32
CA GLN A 125 -4.98 -10.86 -22.92
C GLN A 125 -5.33 -11.09 -21.46
N THR A 126 -4.96 -10.16 -20.60
CA THR A 126 -5.27 -10.24 -19.17
C THR A 126 -6.78 -10.17 -18.95
N ALA A 127 -7.44 -9.26 -19.64
CA ALA A 127 -8.88 -9.11 -19.52
C ALA A 127 -9.60 -10.39 -19.98
N SER A 128 -9.15 -10.99 -21.06
CA SER A 128 -9.71 -12.23 -21.54
C SER A 128 -9.55 -13.36 -20.53
N LYS A 129 -8.38 -13.45 -19.93
CA LYS A 129 -8.10 -14.45 -18.92
C LYS A 129 -9.01 -14.28 -17.71
N TRP A 130 -9.16 -13.08 -17.24
CA TRP A 130 -10.03 -12.80 -16.11
C TRP A 130 -11.50 -13.00 -16.45
N ALA A 131 -11.89 -12.64 -17.66
CA ALA A 131 -13.27 -12.85 -18.10
C ALA A 131 -13.59 -14.34 -18.12
N ALA A 132 -12.67 -15.17 -18.56
CA ALA A 132 -12.86 -16.62 -18.55
C ALA A 132 -13.02 -17.16 -17.13
N VAL A 133 -12.23 -16.65 -16.20
CA VAL A 133 -12.31 -17.07 -14.80
C VAL A 133 -13.62 -16.57 -14.17
N ALA A 134 -13.95 -15.31 -14.41
CA ALA A 134 -15.13 -14.72 -13.80
C ALA A 134 -16.42 -15.19 -14.45
N GLY A 135 -16.38 -15.51 -15.71
CA GLY A 135 -17.56 -15.94 -16.44
C GLY A 135 -17.81 -17.43 -16.43
N ALA A 136 -16.85 -18.16 -15.90
CA ALA A 136 -16.97 -19.62 -15.90
C ALA A 136 -18.02 -20.13 -14.93
#